data_552e0a3a55a87052c99b1845240ffd15
#
_entry.id   552e0a3a55a87052c99b1845240ffd15
#
_cell.length_a   1.000
_cell.length_b   1.000
_cell.length_c   1.000
_cell.angle_alpha   90.00
_cell.angle_beta   90.00
_cell.angle_gamma   90.00
#
_symmetry.space_group_name_H-M   'P 1'
#
loop_
_entity.id
_entity.type
_entity.pdbx_description
1 polymer ?
#
loop_
_entity_poly.entity_id
_entity_poly.type
_entity_poly.pdbx_seq_one_letter_code
_entity_poly.pdbx_strand_id
1 'polypeptide(L)'
;MYLYIGKVRVGPLTGYLWLLGSRLYLKLGWRPSDTYFLGNLSDPLSVAVRLRRLIPRPVDVRRAAAALAKALAAALYVARRCRDSPRWKIRVWEAEAIILDAASALAWTWPTAHKALRRELKRLGEETPV
;
A
#
# COMPACT_ATOMS: atom_id res chain seq x y z
N MET A 1 -4.64 11.65 12.70
CA MET A 1 -3.18 11.42 12.68
C MET A 1 -2.82 10.49 11.53
N TYR A 2 -1.80 10.87 10.78
CA TYR A 2 -1.30 10.07 9.67
C TYR A 2 -0.47 8.90 10.18
N LEU A 3 -0.67 7.74 9.61
CA LEU A 3 0.12 6.55 9.89
C LEU A 3 1.01 6.25 8.68
N TYR A 4 2.32 6.23 8.89
CA TYR A 4 3.26 5.81 7.85
C TYR A 4 3.15 4.30 7.65
N ILE A 5 2.90 3.87 6.41
CA ILE A 5 2.72 2.45 6.13
C ILE A 5 3.80 1.85 5.24
N GLY A 6 4.58 2.63 4.58
CA GLY A 6 5.68 2.07 3.82
C GLY A 6 6.07 2.84 2.57
N LYS A 7 6.97 2.23 1.82
CA LYS A 7 7.57 2.79 0.62
C LYS A 7 7.02 2.07 -0.60
N VAL A 8 6.75 2.82 -1.65
CA VAL A 8 6.34 2.27 -2.95
C VAL A 8 7.34 2.65 -4.02
N ARG A 9 7.66 1.70 -4.90
CA ARG A 9 8.53 1.91 -6.07
C ARG A 9 7.84 1.43 -7.32
N VAL A 10 7.71 2.32 -8.31
CA VAL A 10 7.21 1.96 -9.63
C VAL A 10 8.04 2.70 -10.68
N GLY A 11 8.88 1.97 -11.41
CA GLY A 11 9.81 2.59 -12.36
C GLY A 11 10.71 3.61 -11.66
N PRO A 12 10.79 4.84 -12.17
CA PRO A 12 11.61 5.89 -11.54
C PRO A 12 10.95 6.52 -10.32
N LEU A 13 9.67 6.24 -10.07
CA LEU A 13 8.94 6.80 -8.94
C LEU A 13 9.27 6.03 -7.66
N THR A 14 9.70 6.76 -6.65
CA THR A 14 9.81 6.27 -5.27
C THR A 14 9.08 7.24 -4.36
N GLY A 15 8.19 6.73 -3.56
CA GLY A 15 7.42 7.57 -2.65
C GLY A 15 7.09 6.84 -1.35
N TYR A 16 6.53 7.59 -0.42
CA TYR A 16 6.19 7.11 0.91
C TYR A 16 4.67 7.17 1.10
N LEU A 17 4.10 6.06 1.53
CA LEU A 17 2.66 5.93 1.71
C LEU A 17 2.26 6.25 3.15
N TRP A 18 1.23 7.06 3.28
CA TRP A 18 0.66 7.47 4.55
C TRP A 18 -0.84 7.22 4.54
N LEU A 19 -1.35 6.74 5.65
CA LEU A 19 -2.75 6.42 5.82
C LEU A 19 -3.38 7.34 6.85
N LEU A 20 -4.52 7.94 6.50
CA LEU A 20 -5.37 8.69 7.42
C LEU A 20 -6.76 8.07 7.37
N GLY A 21 -7.11 7.27 8.37
CA GLY A 21 -8.28 6.40 8.30
C GLY A 21 -8.11 5.42 7.14
N SER A 22 -9.03 5.43 6.17
CA SER A 22 -8.93 4.64 4.94
C SER A 22 -8.36 5.41 3.74
N ARG A 23 -8.01 6.68 3.94
CA ARG A 23 -7.46 7.55 2.89
C ARG A 23 -5.96 7.35 2.76
N LEU A 24 -5.50 7.10 1.54
CA LEU A 24 -4.10 6.88 1.25
C LEU A 24 -3.48 8.11 0.60
N TYR A 25 -2.34 8.52 1.12
CA TYR A 25 -1.55 9.65 0.61
C TYR A 25 -0.16 9.18 0.22
N LEU A 26 0.37 9.78 -0.84
CA LEU A 26 1.73 9.56 -1.30
C LEU A 26 2.54 10.82 -1.10
N LYS A 27 3.68 10.71 -0.42
CA LYS A 27 4.66 11.79 -0.31
C LYS A 27 5.87 11.48 -1.19
N LEU A 28 6.17 12.38 -2.12
CA LEU A 28 7.34 12.30 -2.98
C LEU A 28 8.52 13.11 -2.42
N GLY A 29 8.27 13.95 -1.43
CA GLY A 29 9.26 14.78 -0.76
C GLY A 29 8.73 15.26 0.58
N TRP A 30 9.45 16.19 1.19
CA TRP A 30 9.14 16.68 2.54
C TRP A 30 8.27 17.94 2.56
N ARG A 31 8.02 18.54 1.37
CA ARG A 31 7.18 19.74 1.27
C ARG A 31 5.70 19.33 1.28
N PRO A 32 4.80 20.16 1.85
CA PRO A 32 3.36 19.89 1.76
C PRO A 32 2.86 19.74 0.32
N SER A 33 3.47 20.48 -0.63
CA SER A 33 3.14 20.38 -2.05
C SER A 33 3.55 19.04 -2.70
N ASP A 34 4.39 18.24 -2.03
CA ASP A 34 4.82 16.92 -2.50
C ASP A 34 3.89 15.80 -2.02
N THR A 35 2.79 16.14 -1.37
CA THR A 35 1.79 15.19 -0.87
C THR A 35 0.63 15.09 -1.86
N TYR A 36 0.35 13.86 -2.30
CA TYR A 36 -0.72 13.57 -3.25
C TYR A 36 -1.74 12.63 -2.63
N PHE A 37 -3.00 12.96 -2.79
CA PHE A 37 -4.08 12.07 -2.39
C PHE A 37 -4.26 10.97 -3.44
N LEU A 38 -4.07 9.72 -3.05
CA LEU A 38 -4.21 8.58 -3.95
C LEU A 38 -5.63 7.99 -3.97
N GLY A 39 -6.42 8.26 -2.98
CA GLY A 39 -7.77 7.74 -2.88
C GLY A 39 -8.02 6.96 -1.61
N ASN A 40 -9.17 6.31 -1.58
CA ASN A 40 -9.59 5.49 -0.44
C ASN A 40 -9.17 4.04 -0.67
N LEU A 41 -8.58 3.38 0.32
CA LEU A 41 -8.17 1.98 0.21
C LEU A 41 -9.36 1.01 0.10
N SER A 42 -10.58 1.46 0.37
CA SER A 42 -11.78 0.67 0.06
C SER A 42 -11.99 0.49 -1.46
N ASP A 43 -11.35 1.34 -2.27
CA ASP A 43 -11.34 1.25 -3.72
C ASP A 43 -9.90 1.21 -4.25
N PRO A 44 -9.21 0.07 -4.11
CA PRO A 44 -7.80 -0.03 -4.47
C PRO A 44 -7.53 0.11 -5.97
N LEU A 45 -8.51 -0.12 -6.82
CA LEU A 45 -8.38 0.08 -8.27
C LEU A 45 -8.19 1.55 -8.60
N SER A 46 -8.99 2.43 -8.02
CA SER A 46 -8.84 3.88 -8.18
C SER A 46 -7.50 4.35 -7.67
N VAL A 47 -7.03 3.78 -6.56
CA VAL A 47 -5.70 4.09 -6.01
C VAL A 47 -4.60 3.72 -7.01
N ALA A 48 -4.67 2.53 -7.59
CA ALA A 48 -3.69 2.09 -8.59
C ALA A 48 -3.68 2.98 -9.83
N VAL A 49 -4.86 3.40 -10.31
CA VAL A 49 -4.98 4.30 -11.45
C VAL A 49 -4.36 5.67 -11.15
N ARG A 50 -4.62 6.22 -9.98
CA ARG A 50 -4.05 7.51 -9.55
C ARG A 50 -2.54 7.41 -9.36
N LEU A 51 -2.06 6.32 -8.78
CA LEU A 51 -0.63 6.06 -8.63
C LEU A 51 0.05 6.03 -10.00
N ARG A 52 -0.52 5.33 -10.97
CA ARG A 52 0.00 5.27 -12.33
C ARG A 52 0.15 6.66 -12.95
N ARG A 53 -0.83 7.55 -12.73
CA ARG A 53 -0.80 8.91 -13.29
C ARG A 53 0.35 9.76 -12.76
N LEU A 54 0.86 9.45 -11.59
CA LEU A 54 1.98 10.17 -10.99
C LEU A 54 3.34 9.67 -11.48
N ILE A 55 3.38 8.54 -12.17
CA ILE A 55 4.62 7.95 -12.66
C ILE A 55 5.06 8.70 -13.93
N PRO A 56 6.31 9.23 -13.98
CA PRO A 56 6.79 10.04 -15.11
C PRO A 56 6.88 9.30 -16.44
N ARG A 57 6.96 7.98 -16.40
CA ARG A 57 7.03 7.15 -17.61
C ARG A 57 5.73 6.35 -17.79
N PRO A 58 5.27 6.13 -19.03
CA PRO A 58 4.12 5.28 -19.24
C PRO A 58 4.34 3.88 -18.68
N VAL A 59 3.47 3.49 -17.77
CA VAL A 59 3.45 2.13 -17.23
C VAL A 59 2.01 1.62 -17.28
N ASP A 60 1.87 0.31 -17.38
CA ASP A 60 0.58 -0.35 -17.32
C ASP A 60 0.00 -0.19 -15.89
N VAL A 61 -1.33 -0.02 -15.80
CA VAL A 61 -2.05 0.00 -14.51
C VAL A 61 -1.77 -1.28 -13.72
N ARG A 62 -1.63 -2.42 -14.38
CA ARG A 62 -1.28 -3.69 -13.74
C ARG A 62 0.05 -3.63 -13.01
N ARG A 63 1.02 -2.94 -13.58
CA ARG A 63 2.34 -2.77 -12.97
C ARG A 63 2.26 -1.85 -11.74
N ALA A 64 1.47 -0.78 -11.82
CA ALA A 64 1.21 0.09 -10.68
C ALA A 64 0.47 -0.67 -9.57
N ALA A 65 -0.50 -1.51 -9.94
CA ALA A 65 -1.23 -2.35 -9.00
C ALA A 65 -0.32 -3.37 -8.31
N ALA A 66 0.59 -3.99 -9.05
CA ALA A 66 1.56 -4.92 -8.48
C ALA A 66 2.49 -4.25 -7.47
N ALA A 67 2.96 -3.04 -7.79
CA ALA A 67 3.79 -2.26 -6.88
C ALA A 67 3.01 -1.85 -5.62
N LEU A 68 1.75 -1.45 -5.78
CA LEU A 68 0.87 -1.14 -4.66
C LEU A 68 0.64 -2.38 -3.79
N ALA A 69 0.37 -3.54 -4.38
CA ALA A 69 0.17 -4.79 -3.66
C ALA A 69 1.42 -5.17 -2.85
N LYS A 70 2.61 -5.01 -3.44
CA LYS A 70 3.87 -5.25 -2.75
C LYS A 70 4.05 -4.30 -1.56
N ALA A 71 3.74 -3.01 -1.75
CA ALA A 71 3.83 -2.02 -0.67
C ALA A 71 2.84 -2.32 0.45
N LEU A 72 1.61 -2.73 0.11
CA LEU A 72 0.59 -3.12 1.08
C LEU A 72 0.99 -4.38 1.85
N ALA A 73 1.62 -5.35 1.20
CA ALA A 73 2.15 -6.54 1.86
C ALA A 73 3.21 -6.18 2.91
N ALA A 74 4.13 -5.29 2.54
CA ALA A 74 5.14 -4.80 3.47
C ALA A 74 4.52 -4.03 4.64
N ALA A 75 3.50 -3.22 4.36
CA ALA A 75 2.76 -2.48 5.38
C ALA A 75 2.02 -3.42 6.34
N LEU A 76 1.42 -4.48 5.82
CA LEU A 76 0.76 -5.51 6.61
C LEU A 76 1.74 -6.19 7.58
N TYR A 77 2.93 -6.52 7.08
CA TYR A 77 4.01 -7.09 7.90
C TYR A 77 4.36 -6.17 9.07
N VAL A 78 4.58 -4.88 8.78
CA VAL A 78 4.92 -3.89 9.82
C VAL A 78 3.77 -3.74 10.82
N ALA A 79 2.53 -3.64 10.35
CA ALA A 79 1.35 -3.51 11.20
C ALA A 79 1.23 -4.69 12.18
N ARG A 80 1.46 -5.91 11.70
CA ARG A 80 1.42 -7.10 12.54
C ARG A 80 2.54 -7.12 13.59
N ARG A 81 3.73 -6.64 13.24
CA ARG A 81 4.85 -6.56 14.19
C ARG A 81 4.63 -5.49 15.26
N CYS A 82 3.92 -4.41 14.93
CA CYS A 82 3.61 -3.33 15.89
C CYS A 82 2.35 -3.61 16.71
N ARG A 83 1.66 -4.72 16.45
CA ARG A 83 0.39 -5.10 17.06
C ARG A 83 0.44 -5.12 18.59
N ASP A 84 1.55 -5.58 19.15
CA ASP A 84 1.73 -5.74 20.59
C ASP A 84 2.23 -4.46 21.26
N SER A 85 2.45 -3.38 20.50
CA SER A 85 2.89 -2.11 21.05
C SER A 85 1.70 -1.39 21.73
N PRO A 86 1.78 -1.10 23.05
CA PRO A 86 0.66 -0.47 23.77
C PRO A 86 0.26 0.90 23.20
N ARG A 87 1.22 1.65 22.64
CA ARG A 87 0.99 2.99 22.08
C ARG A 87 0.14 2.99 20.84
N TRP A 88 0.19 1.92 20.04
CA TRP A 88 -0.35 1.89 18.70
C TRP A 88 -1.46 0.86 18.50
N LYS A 89 -1.81 0.11 19.52
CA LYS A 89 -2.68 -1.06 19.45
C LYS A 89 -3.97 -0.84 18.67
N ILE A 90 -4.74 0.19 18.98
CA ILE A 90 -6.04 0.44 18.34
C ILE A 90 -5.86 0.84 16.87
N ARG A 91 -4.94 1.75 16.59
CA ARG A 91 -4.70 2.26 15.24
C ARG A 91 -4.09 1.24 14.30
N VAL A 92 -3.20 0.41 14.85
CA VAL A 92 -2.56 -0.66 14.07
C VAL A 92 -3.59 -1.70 13.64
N TRP A 93 -4.54 -2.04 14.50
CA TRP A 93 -5.59 -2.97 14.16
C TRP A 93 -6.49 -2.46 13.04
N GLU A 94 -6.90 -1.19 13.09
CA GLU A 94 -7.66 -0.56 12.01
C GLU A 94 -6.86 -0.55 10.70
N ALA A 95 -5.59 -0.17 10.77
CA ALA A 95 -4.71 -0.16 9.61
C ALA A 95 -4.52 -1.57 9.04
N GLU A 96 -4.30 -2.57 9.88
CA GLU A 96 -4.14 -3.96 9.44
C GLU A 96 -5.36 -4.43 8.66
N ALA A 97 -6.55 -4.21 9.19
CA ALA A 97 -7.80 -4.60 8.53
C ALA A 97 -7.96 -3.89 7.18
N ILE A 98 -7.75 -2.59 7.13
CA ILE A 98 -7.86 -1.80 5.90
C ILE A 98 -6.84 -2.24 4.86
N ILE A 99 -5.61 -2.44 5.27
CA ILE A 99 -4.52 -2.87 4.38
C ILE A 99 -4.79 -4.28 3.83
N LEU A 100 -5.23 -5.19 4.68
CA LEU A 100 -5.55 -6.56 4.28
C LEU A 100 -6.69 -6.60 3.27
N ASP A 101 -7.78 -5.86 3.53
CA ASP A 101 -8.91 -5.78 2.62
C ASP A 101 -8.51 -5.19 1.27
N ALA A 102 -7.73 -4.12 1.28
CA ALA A 102 -7.25 -3.49 0.05
C ALA A 102 -6.32 -4.42 -0.74
N ALA A 103 -5.39 -5.08 -0.06
CA ALA A 103 -4.47 -6.01 -0.70
C ALA A 103 -5.21 -7.19 -1.32
N SER A 104 -6.19 -7.75 -0.60
CA SER A 104 -7.01 -8.86 -1.08
C SER A 104 -7.85 -8.46 -2.29
N ALA A 105 -8.52 -7.30 -2.22
CA ALA A 105 -9.33 -6.80 -3.33
C ALA A 105 -8.49 -6.58 -4.59
N LEU A 106 -7.31 -6.01 -4.43
CA LEU A 106 -6.39 -5.76 -5.53
C LEU A 106 -5.87 -7.08 -6.13
N ALA A 107 -5.51 -8.03 -5.27
CA ALA A 107 -5.01 -9.34 -5.69
C ALA A 107 -6.05 -10.15 -6.47
N TRP A 108 -7.30 -10.13 -6.03
CA TRP A 108 -8.40 -10.81 -6.72
C TRP A 108 -8.72 -10.20 -8.08
N THR A 109 -8.47 -8.90 -8.24
CA THR A 109 -8.77 -8.20 -9.49
C THR A 109 -7.72 -8.48 -10.57
N TRP A 110 -6.44 -8.56 -10.17
CA TRP A 110 -5.35 -8.76 -11.13
C TRP A 110 -4.38 -9.85 -10.70
N PRO A 111 -4.16 -10.86 -11.55
CA PRO A 111 -3.20 -11.94 -11.25
C PRO A 111 -1.77 -11.44 -10.98
N THR A 112 -1.35 -10.38 -11.65
CA THR A 112 -0.02 -9.78 -11.43
C THR A 112 0.12 -9.22 -10.02
N ALA A 113 -0.92 -8.55 -9.53
CA ALA A 113 -0.96 -8.04 -8.16
C ALA A 113 -0.97 -9.18 -7.14
N HIS A 114 -1.71 -10.25 -7.43
CA HIS A 114 -1.74 -11.44 -6.58
C HIS A 114 -0.36 -12.07 -6.43
N LYS A 115 0.35 -12.25 -7.54
CA LYS A 115 1.71 -12.78 -7.52
C LYS A 115 2.66 -11.89 -6.74
N ALA A 116 2.57 -10.57 -6.94
CA ALA A 116 3.41 -9.60 -6.23
C ALA A 116 3.15 -9.63 -4.72
N LEU A 117 1.89 -9.69 -4.31
CA LEU A 117 1.48 -9.80 -2.91
C LEU A 117 2.05 -11.07 -2.26
N ARG A 118 1.82 -12.21 -2.88
CA ARG A 118 2.29 -13.50 -2.36
C ARG A 118 3.80 -13.58 -2.26
N ARG A 119 4.49 -13.10 -3.29
CA ARG A 119 5.96 -13.10 -3.33
C ARG A 119 6.54 -12.25 -2.20
N GLU A 120 5.97 -11.08 -1.96
CA GLU A 120 6.44 -10.19 -0.90
C GLU A 120 6.15 -10.77 0.49
N LEU A 121 4.96 -11.32 0.71
CA LEU A 121 4.62 -11.96 1.98
C LEU A 121 5.54 -13.14 2.26
N LYS A 122 5.82 -13.95 1.26
CA LYS A 122 6.76 -15.07 1.39
C LYS A 122 8.17 -14.59 1.73
N ARG A 123 8.63 -13.52 1.07
CA ARG A 123 9.94 -12.92 1.34
C ARG A 123 10.04 -12.44 2.78
N LEU A 124 8.97 -11.91 3.34
CA LEU A 124 8.89 -11.42 4.71
C LEU A 124 8.63 -12.51 5.74
N GLY A 125 8.37 -13.73 5.31
CA GLY A 125 8.09 -14.85 6.20
C GLY A 125 6.65 -14.87 6.72
N GLU A 126 5.74 -14.12 6.08
CA GLU A 126 4.33 -14.08 6.46
C GLU A 126 3.52 -15.13 5.72
N GLU A 127 2.44 -15.60 6.36
CA GLU A 127 1.47 -16.46 5.71
C GLU A 127 0.67 -15.67 4.68
N THR A 128 0.34 -16.34 3.57
CA THR A 128 -0.46 -15.74 2.53
C THR A 128 -1.92 -15.70 2.98
N PRO A 129 -2.56 -14.51 3.08
CA PRO A 129 -3.95 -14.40 3.52
C PRO A 129 -4.96 -14.80 2.45
N VAL A 130 -4.50 -15.03 1.22
CA VAL A 130 -5.36 -15.33 0.08
C VAL A 130 -4.85 -16.55 -0.67
#